data_a1482a7dabd340434a5dff5d851a3fd9
#
_entry.id   a1482a7dabd340434a5dff5d851a3fd9
#
_cell.length_a   1.000
_cell.length_b   1.000
_cell.length_c   1.000
_cell.angle_alpha   90.00
_cell.angle_beta   90.00
_cell.angle_gamma   90.00
#
_symmetry.space_group_name_H-M   'P 1'
#
loop_
_entity.id
_entity.type
_entity.pdbx_description
1 polymer ?
#
loop_
_entity_poly.entity_id
_entity_poly.type
_entity_poly.pdbx_seq_one_letter_code
_entity_poly.pdbx_strand_id
1 'polypeptide(L)'
;MAQSNMTRTVGLALEGGGYRGMYTAGVLDVWMEHGLTCDHMVGVSAGAAFGYNFKSRQIGRAIRYNKAYCADKRYAGVASWLRTGDMFNADFAYHEVPIERDPIDLETYRACPMRFTCVCADIETGKAVYHDLPYGDEHDIEWIRASSAIPVATRPVAIEGRKYLDGGVADSIPSAWLFAQGYDRNIVVLTQPAGFVKQPNSVMPMLRRVFRHYPEFVAALEHRHEVYNATLDDLARREAAGEIFVVRPSESVKVPSLCREPDELERIYQIGRRDAEATLPALEAYLAG
;
A
#
# COMPACT_ATOMS: atom_id res chain seq x y z
N MET A 1 -20.50 10.55 -38.33
CA MET A 1 -20.09 9.40 -37.52
C MET A 1 -19.58 9.98 -36.21
N ALA A 2 -20.37 9.88 -35.13
CA ALA A 2 -19.95 10.32 -33.82
C ALA A 2 -18.83 9.38 -33.35
N GLN A 3 -17.61 9.90 -33.16
CA GLN A 3 -16.59 9.21 -32.42
C GLN A 3 -17.13 8.99 -31.00
N SER A 4 -17.36 7.74 -30.66
CA SER A 4 -17.60 7.32 -29.28
C SER A 4 -16.38 7.77 -28.49
N ASN A 5 -16.57 8.76 -27.62
CA ASN A 5 -15.60 9.14 -26.59
C ASN A 5 -15.60 7.99 -25.58
N MET A 6 -14.94 6.87 -25.90
CA MET A 6 -14.68 5.83 -24.92
C MET A 6 -13.64 6.42 -23.96
N THR A 7 -14.09 6.77 -22.78
CA THR A 7 -13.19 7.13 -21.66
C THR A 7 -12.29 5.92 -21.41
N ARG A 8 -10.98 6.15 -21.52
CA ARG A 8 -9.98 5.11 -21.26
C ARG A 8 -10.05 4.65 -19.81
N THR A 9 -9.92 3.36 -19.62
CA THR A 9 -9.89 2.76 -18.28
C THR A 9 -8.51 2.90 -17.64
N VAL A 10 -8.48 3.21 -16.35
CA VAL A 10 -7.26 3.53 -15.59
C VAL A 10 -7.07 2.57 -14.43
N GLY A 11 -5.93 1.88 -14.40
CA GLY A 11 -5.47 1.07 -13.29
C GLY A 11 -4.41 1.79 -12.45
N LEU A 12 -4.43 1.59 -11.12
CA LEU A 12 -3.50 2.18 -10.16
C LEU A 12 -2.91 1.11 -9.24
N ALA A 13 -1.59 0.96 -9.21
CA ALA A 13 -0.88 0.11 -8.25
C ALA A 13 -0.16 0.95 -7.20
N LEU A 14 -0.34 0.59 -5.92
CA LEU A 14 0.28 1.25 -4.77
C LEU A 14 1.24 0.29 -4.06
N GLU A 15 2.54 0.63 -4.06
CA GLU A 15 3.58 -0.14 -3.37
C GLU A 15 3.37 -0.15 -1.86
N GLY A 16 3.72 -1.27 -1.21
CA GLY A 16 3.84 -1.38 0.24
C GLY A 16 5.10 -0.71 0.78
N GLY A 17 5.03 -0.09 1.96
CA GLY A 17 6.20 0.64 2.44
C GLY A 17 6.20 1.00 3.93
N GLY A 18 5.25 0.55 4.74
CA GLY A 18 5.10 1.05 6.11
C GLY A 18 5.00 2.58 6.12
N TYR A 19 5.71 3.26 7.01
CA TYR A 19 5.66 4.73 7.07
C TYR A 19 6.23 5.47 5.82
N ARG A 20 6.98 4.79 4.94
CA ARG A 20 7.31 5.39 3.63
C ARG A 20 6.06 5.65 2.78
N GLY A 21 4.98 4.92 3.03
CA GLY A 21 3.69 5.14 2.40
C GLY A 21 3.06 6.50 2.70
N MET A 22 3.58 7.29 3.68
CA MET A 22 3.18 8.70 3.81
C MET A 22 3.46 9.50 2.52
N TYR A 23 4.48 9.10 1.76
CA TYR A 23 4.70 9.60 0.41
C TYR A 23 3.48 9.33 -0.48
N THR A 24 3.03 8.09 -0.52
CA THR A 24 1.82 7.69 -1.28
C THR A 24 0.60 8.47 -0.83
N ALA A 25 0.41 8.67 0.48
CA ALA A 25 -0.69 9.46 1.01
C ALA A 25 -0.66 10.91 0.49
N GLY A 26 0.55 11.54 0.44
CA GLY A 26 0.72 12.87 -0.11
C GLY A 26 0.39 12.95 -1.61
N VAL A 27 0.79 11.94 -2.38
CA VAL A 27 0.46 11.82 -3.81
C VAL A 27 -1.05 11.70 -4.02
N LEU A 28 -1.70 10.81 -3.28
CA LEU A 28 -3.14 10.56 -3.41
C LEU A 28 -3.98 11.78 -3.01
N ASP A 29 -3.55 12.53 -1.99
CA ASP A 29 -4.26 13.74 -1.55
C ASP A 29 -4.22 14.83 -2.63
N VAL A 30 -3.07 15.08 -3.25
CA VAL A 30 -2.96 16.00 -4.40
C VAL A 30 -3.86 15.54 -5.56
N TRP A 31 -3.87 14.26 -5.87
CA TRP A 31 -4.73 13.75 -6.93
C TRP A 31 -6.21 13.92 -6.62
N MET A 32 -6.63 13.75 -5.35
CA MET A 32 -8.01 14.03 -4.94
C MET A 32 -8.36 15.52 -5.07
N GLU A 33 -7.44 16.41 -4.71
CA GLU A 33 -7.60 17.89 -4.85
C GLU A 33 -7.79 18.31 -6.31
N HIS A 34 -7.12 17.60 -7.24
CA HIS A 34 -7.26 17.82 -8.69
C HIS A 34 -8.35 16.96 -9.36
N GLY A 35 -9.17 16.26 -8.57
CA GLY A 35 -10.28 15.47 -9.09
C GLY A 35 -9.89 14.19 -9.83
N LEU A 36 -8.63 13.76 -9.75
CA LEU A 36 -8.17 12.52 -10.37
C LEU A 36 -8.81 11.29 -9.70
N THR A 37 -9.04 10.28 -10.50
CA THR A 37 -9.59 8.98 -10.09
C THR A 37 -9.05 7.87 -10.97
N CYS A 38 -9.35 6.62 -10.64
CA CYS A 38 -9.06 5.45 -11.46
C CYS A 38 -10.23 4.48 -11.42
N ASP A 39 -10.27 3.52 -12.35
CA ASP A 39 -11.31 2.48 -12.38
C ASP A 39 -11.00 1.35 -11.40
N HIS A 40 -9.71 1.02 -11.24
CA HIS A 40 -9.27 -0.01 -10.31
C HIS A 40 -7.97 0.37 -9.62
N MET A 41 -7.96 0.28 -8.32
CA MET A 41 -6.77 0.46 -7.49
C MET A 41 -6.40 -0.87 -6.81
N VAL A 42 -5.14 -1.25 -6.84
CA VAL A 42 -4.60 -2.36 -6.05
C VAL A 42 -3.49 -1.85 -5.14
N GLY A 43 -3.55 -2.19 -3.86
CA GLY A 43 -2.58 -1.73 -2.86
C GLY A 43 -2.05 -2.85 -1.97
N VAL A 44 -0.83 -2.66 -1.48
CA VAL A 44 -0.16 -3.59 -0.57
C VAL A 44 0.22 -2.87 0.71
N SER A 45 -0.07 -3.46 1.88
CA SER A 45 0.38 -2.91 3.17
C SER A 45 -0.03 -1.43 3.32
N ALA A 46 0.93 -0.52 3.47
CA ALA A 46 0.67 0.92 3.51
C ALA A 46 -0.08 1.42 2.25
N GLY A 47 0.19 0.85 1.07
CA GLY A 47 -0.56 1.18 -0.15
C GLY A 47 -2.04 0.83 -0.04
N ALA A 48 -2.39 -0.30 0.61
CA ALA A 48 -3.77 -0.65 0.90
C ALA A 48 -4.38 0.29 1.95
N ALA A 49 -3.66 0.53 3.07
CA ALA A 49 -4.15 1.39 4.15
C ALA A 49 -4.41 2.84 3.72
N PHE A 50 -3.58 3.39 2.82
CA PHE A 50 -3.76 4.76 2.34
C PHE A 50 -4.67 4.86 1.12
N GLY A 51 -4.71 3.83 0.26
CA GLY A 51 -5.70 3.71 -0.80
C GLY A 51 -7.14 3.71 -0.28
N TYR A 52 -7.35 3.19 0.92
CA TYR A 52 -8.65 3.25 1.60
C TYR A 52 -9.19 4.67 1.74
N ASN A 53 -8.30 5.64 2.05
CA ASN A 53 -8.68 7.07 2.13
C ASN A 53 -8.91 7.69 0.74
N PHE A 54 -8.24 7.20 -0.29
CA PHE A 54 -8.44 7.65 -1.66
C PHE A 54 -9.83 7.27 -2.19
N LYS A 55 -10.27 6.04 -1.92
CA LYS A 55 -11.61 5.58 -2.30
C LYS A 55 -12.72 6.33 -1.53
N SER A 56 -12.51 6.65 -0.25
CA SER A 56 -13.44 7.44 0.56
C SER A 56 -13.33 8.95 0.35
N ARG A 57 -12.43 9.41 -0.54
CA ARG A 57 -12.22 10.83 -0.88
C ARG A 57 -11.89 11.72 0.32
N GLN A 58 -11.23 11.18 1.34
CA GLN A 58 -10.91 11.89 2.58
C GLN A 58 -9.49 12.47 2.55
N ILE A 59 -9.34 13.64 1.94
CA ILE A 59 -8.10 14.41 1.86
C ILE A 59 -7.55 14.70 3.26
N GLY A 60 -6.25 14.48 3.46
CA GLY A 60 -5.56 14.73 4.73
C GLY A 60 -5.85 13.73 5.84
N ARG A 61 -6.77 12.77 5.66
CA ARG A 61 -7.08 11.82 6.71
C ARG A 61 -5.88 10.94 7.06
N ALA A 62 -5.16 10.42 6.07
CA ALA A 62 -4.03 9.53 6.28
C ALA A 62 -2.94 10.20 7.14
N ILE A 63 -2.53 11.42 6.80
CA ILE A 63 -1.50 12.14 7.56
C ILE A 63 -2.02 12.55 8.95
N ARG A 64 -3.29 12.96 9.06
CA ARG A 64 -3.89 13.43 10.31
C ARG A 64 -3.86 12.36 11.40
N TYR A 65 -4.41 11.16 11.16
CA TYR A 65 -4.43 10.11 12.19
C TYR A 65 -3.02 9.55 12.46
N ASN A 66 -2.16 9.44 11.44
CA ASN A 66 -0.79 8.97 11.67
C ASN A 66 0.00 9.94 12.54
N LYS A 67 -0.09 11.26 12.32
CA LYS A 67 0.54 12.27 13.19
C LYS A 67 -0.05 12.26 14.59
N ALA A 68 -1.37 12.12 14.71
CA ALA A 68 -2.04 12.10 16.01
C ALA A 68 -1.61 10.91 16.89
N TYR A 69 -1.35 9.75 16.26
CA TYR A 69 -1.17 8.50 17.01
C TYR A 69 0.21 7.84 16.88
N CYS A 70 1.12 8.29 16.01
CA CYS A 70 2.44 7.66 15.87
C CYS A 70 3.25 7.58 17.16
N ALA A 71 3.10 8.53 18.08
CA ALA A 71 3.73 8.55 19.40
C ALA A 71 2.88 7.87 20.49
N ASP A 72 1.60 7.56 20.23
CA ASP A 72 0.70 6.98 21.22
C ASP A 72 1.06 5.49 21.45
N LYS A 73 1.30 5.15 22.72
CA LYS A 73 1.63 3.77 23.14
C LYS A 73 0.49 2.77 22.88
N ARG A 74 -0.74 3.26 22.72
CA ARG A 74 -1.90 2.43 22.37
C ARG A 74 -1.88 2.05 20.88
N TYR A 75 -1.35 2.94 20.03
CA TYR A 75 -1.32 2.72 18.57
C TYR A 75 -0.26 1.71 18.16
N ALA A 76 1.01 1.89 18.62
CA ALA A 76 2.09 1.00 18.24
C ALA A 76 3.24 1.00 19.25
N GLY A 77 3.99 -0.10 19.30
CA GLY A 77 5.24 -0.18 20.07
C GLY A 77 5.51 -1.54 20.67
N VAL A 78 6.70 -1.66 21.30
CA VAL A 78 7.16 -2.88 21.98
C VAL A 78 6.18 -3.32 23.08
N ALA A 79 5.58 -2.38 23.81
CA ALA A 79 4.58 -2.70 24.84
C ALA A 79 3.30 -3.32 24.24
N SER A 80 2.87 -2.85 23.08
CA SER A 80 1.79 -3.49 22.31
C SER A 80 2.20 -4.90 21.90
N TRP A 81 3.37 -5.05 21.29
CA TRP A 81 3.87 -6.35 20.85
C TRP A 81 3.98 -7.39 21.97
N LEU A 82 4.50 -7.00 23.13
CA LEU A 82 4.60 -7.89 24.30
C LEU A 82 3.22 -8.29 24.86
N ARG A 83 2.25 -7.40 24.79
CA ARG A 83 0.89 -7.62 25.35
C ARG A 83 -0.02 -8.37 24.41
N THR A 84 0.02 -8.05 23.12
CA THR A 84 -0.93 -8.53 22.11
C THR A 84 -0.30 -9.46 21.07
N GLY A 85 1.03 -9.45 20.94
CA GLY A 85 1.76 -10.10 19.85
C GLY A 85 1.81 -9.28 18.56
N ASP A 86 1.26 -8.04 18.58
CA ASP A 86 1.18 -7.15 17.43
C ASP A 86 1.89 -5.83 17.73
N MET A 87 2.83 -5.43 16.84
CA MET A 87 3.56 -4.18 16.96
C MET A 87 2.61 -2.99 16.83
N PHE A 88 1.69 -3.03 15.86
CA PHE A 88 0.54 -2.15 15.80
C PHE A 88 -0.63 -2.83 16.50
N ASN A 89 -1.21 -2.16 17.50
CA ASN A 89 -2.35 -2.70 18.22
C ASN A 89 -3.55 -2.77 17.27
N ALA A 90 -3.98 -3.99 16.95
CA ALA A 90 -5.04 -4.23 15.99
C ALA A 90 -6.35 -3.53 16.39
N ASP A 91 -6.76 -3.67 17.65
CA ASP A 91 -8.01 -3.08 18.17
C ASP A 91 -7.99 -1.55 18.05
N PHE A 92 -6.87 -0.90 18.41
CA PHE A 92 -6.77 0.54 18.33
C PHE A 92 -6.61 1.05 16.89
N ALA A 93 -5.67 0.47 16.13
CA ALA A 93 -5.29 1.01 14.81
C ALA A 93 -6.30 0.70 13.70
N TYR A 94 -6.96 -0.47 13.77
CA TYR A 94 -7.85 -0.95 12.70
C TYR A 94 -9.34 -0.96 13.09
N HIS A 95 -9.68 -0.79 14.38
CA HIS A 95 -11.08 -0.70 14.81
C HIS A 95 -11.37 0.65 15.46
N GLU A 96 -10.67 1.04 16.54
CA GLU A 96 -11.00 2.28 17.24
C GLU A 96 -10.74 3.54 16.40
N VAL A 97 -9.59 3.63 15.72
CA VAL A 97 -9.25 4.80 14.89
C VAL A 97 -10.20 4.97 13.70
N PRO A 98 -10.41 3.98 12.83
CA PRO A 98 -11.24 4.17 11.63
C PRO A 98 -12.75 4.17 11.88
N ILE A 99 -13.21 3.74 13.06
CA ILE A 99 -14.63 3.68 13.38
C ILE A 99 -15.05 4.85 14.30
N GLU A 100 -14.22 5.18 15.31
CA GLU A 100 -14.62 6.10 16.38
C GLU A 100 -13.84 7.41 16.40
N ARG A 101 -12.51 7.36 16.14
CA ARG A 101 -11.63 8.50 16.36
C ARG A 101 -11.46 9.40 15.15
N ASP A 102 -11.32 8.80 14.02
CA ASP A 102 -11.21 9.45 12.70
C ASP A 102 -11.96 8.58 11.69
N PRO A 103 -13.32 8.60 11.74
CA PRO A 103 -14.15 7.65 11.02
C PRO A 103 -13.96 7.77 9.51
N ILE A 104 -14.01 6.59 8.87
CA ILE A 104 -14.08 6.52 7.42
C ILE A 104 -15.46 6.96 6.93
N ASP A 105 -15.50 7.68 5.84
CA ASP A 105 -16.73 8.00 5.14
C ASP A 105 -17.19 6.81 4.30
N LEU A 106 -17.95 5.92 4.93
CA LEU A 106 -18.44 4.69 4.30
C LEU A 106 -19.48 4.98 3.20
N GLU A 107 -20.21 6.09 3.28
CA GLU A 107 -21.18 6.47 2.26
C GLU A 107 -20.44 6.83 0.96
N THR A 108 -19.46 7.74 1.03
CA THR A 108 -18.61 8.11 -0.11
C THR A 108 -17.82 6.90 -0.62
N TYR A 109 -17.29 6.07 0.28
CA TYR A 109 -16.54 4.86 -0.10
C TYR A 109 -17.36 3.91 -0.97
N ARG A 110 -18.60 3.62 -0.55
CA ARG A 110 -19.53 2.70 -1.24
C ARG A 110 -20.11 3.29 -2.52
N ALA A 111 -20.34 4.61 -2.54
CA ALA A 111 -20.79 5.31 -3.74
C ALA A 111 -19.70 5.44 -4.82
N CYS A 112 -18.43 5.32 -4.44
CA CYS A 112 -17.31 5.41 -5.37
C CYS A 112 -17.26 4.17 -6.28
N PRO A 113 -17.36 4.32 -7.63
CA PRO A 113 -17.40 3.19 -8.56
C PRO A 113 -16.04 2.49 -8.71
N MET A 114 -14.96 3.08 -8.21
CA MET A 114 -13.61 2.53 -8.26
C MET A 114 -13.55 1.18 -7.55
N ARG A 115 -13.06 0.14 -8.25
CA ARG A 115 -12.71 -1.12 -7.60
C ARG A 115 -11.46 -0.92 -6.74
N PHE A 116 -11.42 -1.58 -5.61
CA PHE A 116 -10.24 -1.57 -4.75
C PHE A 116 -9.90 -2.96 -4.28
N THR A 117 -8.65 -3.37 -4.52
CA THR A 117 -8.13 -4.69 -4.17
C THR A 117 -6.93 -4.53 -3.24
N CYS A 118 -6.85 -5.29 -2.15
CA CYS A 118 -5.64 -5.39 -1.34
C CYS A 118 -4.90 -6.71 -1.61
N VAL A 119 -3.60 -6.72 -1.32
CA VAL A 119 -2.76 -7.90 -1.46
C VAL A 119 -2.32 -8.41 -0.10
N CYS A 120 -2.54 -9.70 0.17
CA CYS A 120 -2.06 -10.41 1.34
C CYS A 120 -1.14 -11.56 0.92
N ALA A 121 -0.26 -12.02 1.80
CA ALA A 121 0.52 -13.24 1.61
C ALA A 121 -0.12 -14.39 2.43
N ASP A 122 -0.55 -15.43 1.75
CA ASP A 122 -1.01 -16.65 2.40
C ASP A 122 0.18 -17.42 2.99
N ILE A 123 0.17 -17.71 4.29
CA ILE A 123 1.33 -18.31 4.94
C ILE A 123 1.52 -19.80 4.62
N GLU A 124 0.47 -20.50 4.17
CA GLU A 124 0.57 -21.92 3.82
C GLU A 124 1.19 -22.12 2.44
N THR A 125 0.83 -21.23 1.50
CA THR A 125 1.25 -21.35 0.11
C THR A 125 2.39 -20.42 -0.28
N GLY A 126 2.70 -19.41 0.54
CA GLY A 126 3.67 -18.34 0.21
C GLY A 126 3.22 -17.41 -0.93
N LYS A 127 2.01 -17.59 -1.46
CA LYS A 127 1.51 -16.85 -2.63
C LYS A 127 0.75 -15.59 -2.25
N ALA A 128 0.74 -14.63 -3.17
CA ALA A 128 -0.11 -13.45 -3.07
C ALA A 128 -1.59 -13.83 -3.25
N VAL A 129 -2.43 -13.24 -2.40
CA VAL A 129 -3.89 -13.30 -2.48
C VAL A 129 -4.39 -11.88 -2.69
N TYR A 130 -5.15 -11.68 -3.75
CA TYR A 130 -5.75 -10.41 -4.13
C TYR A 130 -7.22 -10.43 -3.75
N HIS A 131 -7.60 -9.57 -2.81
CA HIS A 131 -8.96 -9.53 -2.26
C HIS A 131 -9.59 -8.16 -2.50
N ASP A 132 -10.79 -8.16 -3.10
CA ASP A 132 -11.54 -6.92 -3.34
C ASP A 132 -12.14 -6.39 -2.03
N LEU A 133 -12.11 -5.07 -1.88
CA LEU A 133 -12.62 -4.33 -0.71
C LEU A 133 -13.83 -3.49 -1.15
N PRO A 134 -15.02 -4.08 -1.30
CA PRO A 134 -16.17 -3.39 -1.88
C PRO A 134 -16.88 -2.45 -0.91
N TYR A 135 -16.88 -2.74 0.39
CA TYR A 135 -17.77 -2.12 1.36
C TYR A 135 -17.10 -1.14 2.31
N GLY A 136 -15.78 -1.27 2.54
CA GLY A 136 -15.02 -0.47 3.49
C GLY A 136 -15.41 -0.72 4.95
N ASP A 137 -16.11 -1.80 5.24
CA ASP A 137 -16.59 -2.18 6.57
C ASP A 137 -15.49 -2.90 7.39
N GLU A 138 -15.86 -3.40 8.56
CA GLU A 138 -14.94 -4.11 9.44
C GLU A 138 -14.31 -5.35 8.79
N HIS A 139 -15.03 -6.03 7.91
CA HIS A 139 -14.49 -7.18 7.17
C HIS A 139 -13.41 -6.75 6.19
N ASP A 140 -13.63 -5.67 5.43
CA ASP A 140 -12.64 -5.10 4.51
C ASP A 140 -11.42 -4.56 5.29
N ILE A 141 -11.64 -3.97 6.47
CA ILE A 141 -10.56 -3.51 7.37
C ILE A 141 -9.68 -4.67 7.84
N GLU A 142 -10.25 -5.85 8.13
CA GLU A 142 -9.47 -7.03 8.51
C GLU A 142 -8.55 -7.51 7.36
N TRP A 143 -8.96 -7.40 6.10
CA TRP A 143 -8.11 -7.67 4.96
C TRP A 143 -6.99 -6.62 4.82
N ILE A 144 -7.27 -5.33 5.07
CA ILE A 144 -6.25 -4.27 5.10
C ILE A 144 -5.25 -4.53 6.25
N ARG A 145 -5.73 -4.97 7.42
CA ARG A 145 -4.89 -5.39 8.54
C ARG A 145 -4.00 -6.56 8.16
N ALA A 146 -4.54 -7.58 7.50
CA ALA A 146 -3.79 -8.72 7.01
C ALA A 146 -2.71 -8.31 6.00
N SER A 147 -3.07 -7.42 5.05
CA SER A 147 -2.14 -6.83 4.09
C SER A 147 -0.97 -6.08 4.73
N SER A 148 -1.17 -5.56 5.95
CA SER A 148 -0.18 -4.77 6.70
C SER A 148 0.47 -5.55 7.86
N ALA A 149 0.19 -6.84 8.01
CA ALA A 149 0.68 -7.68 9.10
C ALA A 149 2.12 -8.16 8.85
N ILE A 150 3.10 -7.35 9.25
CA ILE A 150 4.53 -7.61 9.02
C ILE A 150 4.98 -8.87 9.77
N PRO A 151 5.65 -9.83 9.11
CA PRO A 151 6.16 -11.05 9.74
C PRO A 151 6.98 -10.77 10.99
N VAL A 152 6.72 -11.52 12.08
CA VAL A 152 7.32 -11.39 13.41
C VAL A 152 6.86 -10.14 14.19
N ALA A 153 6.68 -9.01 13.53
CA ALA A 153 6.17 -7.81 14.19
C ALA A 153 4.65 -7.88 14.47
N THR A 154 3.95 -8.76 13.76
CA THR A 154 2.51 -8.98 13.89
C THR A 154 2.20 -10.47 13.79
N ARG A 155 1.17 -10.93 14.50
CA ARG A 155 0.65 -12.29 14.35
C ARG A 155 -0.04 -12.45 13.00
N PRO A 156 -0.02 -13.66 12.41
CA PRO A 156 -0.83 -13.94 11.24
C PRO A 156 -2.31 -13.66 11.51
N VAL A 157 -2.95 -12.97 10.58
CA VAL A 157 -4.37 -12.64 10.63
C VAL A 157 -5.18 -13.81 10.08
N ALA A 158 -6.13 -14.31 10.86
CA ALA A 158 -7.00 -15.40 10.44
C ALA A 158 -8.28 -14.84 9.82
N ILE A 159 -8.52 -15.15 8.55
CA ILE A 159 -9.72 -14.76 7.80
C ILE A 159 -10.22 -16.00 7.06
N GLU A 160 -11.50 -16.34 7.21
CA GLU A 160 -12.16 -17.44 6.50
C GLU A 160 -11.40 -18.78 6.60
N GLY A 161 -10.84 -19.06 7.78
CA GLY A 161 -10.12 -20.32 8.06
C GLY A 161 -8.69 -20.40 7.51
N ARG A 162 -8.19 -19.36 6.86
CA ARG A 162 -6.81 -19.23 6.39
C ARG A 162 -6.04 -18.15 7.18
N LYS A 163 -4.73 -18.16 7.08
CA LYS A 163 -3.86 -17.20 7.79
C LYS A 163 -3.03 -16.40 6.80
N TYR A 164 -3.02 -15.10 7.01
CA TYR A 164 -2.35 -14.15 6.13
C TYR A 164 -1.36 -13.28 6.88
N LEU A 165 -0.34 -12.84 6.16
CA LEU A 165 0.61 -11.81 6.56
C LEU A 165 0.75 -10.76 5.45
N ASP A 166 1.59 -9.76 5.69
CA ASP A 166 1.82 -8.62 4.79
C ASP A 166 2.06 -9.08 3.35
N GLY A 167 1.24 -8.58 2.45
CA GLY A 167 1.27 -8.90 1.02
C GLY A 167 2.60 -8.60 0.36
N GLY A 168 3.35 -7.65 0.92
CA GLY A 168 4.69 -7.32 0.44
C GLY A 168 5.72 -8.44 0.59
N VAL A 169 5.38 -9.57 1.21
CA VAL A 169 6.21 -10.79 1.18
C VAL A 169 6.12 -11.46 -0.18
N ALA A 170 4.92 -11.58 -0.72
CA ALA A 170 4.65 -12.29 -1.97
C ALA A 170 4.64 -11.36 -3.19
N ASP A 171 4.06 -10.16 -3.06
CA ASP A 171 4.02 -9.13 -4.11
C ASP A 171 4.09 -7.74 -3.48
N SER A 172 5.26 -7.13 -3.49
CA SER A 172 5.48 -5.81 -2.87
C SER A 172 4.98 -4.64 -3.73
N ILE A 173 4.89 -4.84 -5.06
CA ILE A 173 4.46 -3.86 -6.06
C ILE A 173 3.52 -4.59 -7.02
N PRO A 174 2.19 -4.55 -6.82
CA PRO A 174 1.24 -5.43 -7.53
C PRO A 174 0.97 -4.99 -8.97
N SER A 175 1.99 -4.52 -9.66
CA SER A 175 1.89 -3.99 -11.01
C SER A 175 1.63 -5.07 -12.06
N ALA A 176 2.30 -6.22 -11.97
CA ALA A 176 2.11 -7.31 -12.92
C ALA A 176 0.66 -7.85 -12.87
N TRP A 177 0.10 -7.98 -11.66
CA TRP A 177 -1.30 -8.35 -11.49
C TRP A 177 -2.24 -7.31 -12.09
N LEU A 178 -1.97 -6.00 -11.85
CA LEU A 178 -2.77 -4.92 -12.40
C LEU A 178 -2.74 -4.92 -13.94
N PHE A 179 -1.56 -5.06 -14.55
CA PHE A 179 -1.42 -5.10 -16.01
C PHE A 179 -2.20 -6.26 -16.64
N ALA A 180 -2.27 -7.40 -15.95
CA ALA A 180 -3.07 -8.54 -16.39
C ALA A 180 -4.59 -8.29 -16.39
N GLN A 181 -5.08 -7.23 -15.73
CA GLN A 181 -6.49 -6.83 -15.77
C GLN A 181 -6.87 -6.11 -17.08
N GLY A 182 -5.89 -5.61 -17.85
CA GLY A 182 -6.11 -5.07 -19.19
C GLY A 182 -6.62 -3.62 -19.24
N TYR A 183 -6.27 -2.77 -18.25
CA TYR A 183 -6.60 -1.34 -18.28
C TYR A 183 -5.80 -0.61 -19.38
N ASP A 184 -6.42 0.39 -20.02
CA ASP A 184 -5.81 1.16 -21.11
C ASP A 184 -4.63 2.02 -20.62
N ARG A 185 -4.70 2.48 -19.38
CA ARG A 185 -3.67 3.28 -18.71
C ARG A 185 -3.36 2.68 -17.35
N ASN A 186 -2.07 2.58 -17.04
CA ASN A 186 -1.61 2.03 -15.78
C ASN A 186 -0.67 3.01 -15.08
N ILE A 187 -0.98 3.30 -13.82
CA ILE A 187 -0.18 4.17 -12.96
C ILE A 187 0.39 3.34 -11.82
N VAL A 188 1.65 3.56 -11.47
CA VAL A 188 2.30 2.89 -10.34
C VAL A 188 2.89 3.95 -9.41
N VAL A 189 2.52 3.91 -8.12
CA VAL A 189 3.12 4.75 -7.08
C VAL A 189 4.09 3.92 -6.26
N LEU A 190 5.36 4.31 -6.30
CA LEU A 190 6.45 3.66 -5.56
C LEU A 190 6.78 4.44 -4.28
N THR A 191 7.36 3.76 -3.30
CA THR A 191 7.82 4.33 -2.02
C THR A 191 9.35 4.41 -1.93
N GLN A 192 10.05 4.07 -3.02
CA GLN A 192 11.51 4.14 -3.12
C GLN A 192 11.90 5.00 -4.32
N PRO A 193 13.00 5.77 -4.22
CA PRO A 193 13.51 6.60 -5.30
C PRO A 193 14.08 5.74 -6.45
N ALA A 194 14.32 6.38 -7.58
CA ALA A 194 14.98 5.75 -8.71
C ALA A 194 16.36 5.17 -8.32
N GLY A 195 16.70 4.01 -8.91
CA GLY A 195 17.97 3.34 -8.63
C GLY A 195 18.03 2.58 -7.30
N PHE A 196 16.93 2.50 -6.56
CA PHE A 196 16.88 1.66 -5.37
C PHE A 196 17.03 0.17 -5.73
N VAL A 197 17.87 -0.54 -5.00
CA VAL A 197 18.05 -2.00 -5.11
C VAL A 197 17.80 -2.64 -3.75
N LYS A 198 16.81 -3.52 -3.70
CA LYS A 198 16.44 -4.24 -2.49
C LYS A 198 17.47 -5.29 -2.17
N GLN A 199 17.98 -5.28 -0.95
CA GLN A 199 18.96 -6.25 -0.46
C GLN A 199 18.27 -7.49 0.14
N PRO A 200 18.96 -8.64 0.16
CA PRO A 200 18.50 -9.82 0.90
C PRO A 200 18.20 -9.48 2.35
N ASN A 201 17.20 -10.16 2.92
CA ASN A 201 16.80 -9.91 4.30
C ASN A 201 17.82 -10.47 5.28
N SER A 202 18.49 -9.61 6.05
CA SER A 202 19.54 -10.00 7.01
C SER A 202 19.05 -10.86 8.19
N VAL A 203 17.73 -10.85 8.47
CA VAL A 203 17.13 -11.65 9.56
C VAL A 203 16.55 -12.99 9.10
N MET A 204 16.88 -13.44 7.88
CA MET A 204 16.40 -14.72 7.34
C MET A 204 16.63 -15.93 8.26
N PRO A 205 17.80 -16.09 8.97
CA PRO A 205 17.96 -17.21 9.89
C PRO A 205 16.90 -17.28 10.98
N MET A 206 16.47 -16.13 11.51
CA MET A 206 15.38 -16.03 12.48
C MET A 206 14.03 -16.37 11.85
N LEU A 207 13.75 -15.82 10.66
CA LEU A 207 12.49 -16.06 9.94
C LEU A 207 12.29 -17.53 9.60
N ARG A 208 13.34 -18.23 9.13
CA ARG A 208 13.31 -19.69 8.91
C ARG A 208 12.93 -20.46 10.17
N ARG A 209 13.43 -20.04 11.34
CA ARG A 209 13.09 -20.69 12.60
C ARG A 209 11.65 -20.42 13.03
N VAL A 210 11.18 -19.19 12.90
CA VAL A 210 9.81 -18.78 13.27
C VAL A 210 8.79 -19.46 12.37
N PHE A 211 9.01 -19.43 11.07
CA PHE A 211 8.10 -19.96 10.05
C PHE A 211 8.46 -21.36 9.56
N ARG A 212 9.19 -22.18 10.38
CA ARG A 212 9.66 -23.51 9.99
C ARG A 212 8.57 -24.49 9.54
N HIS A 213 7.33 -24.24 9.94
CA HIS A 213 6.16 -25.04 9.55
C HIS A 213 5.48 -24.56 8.27
N TYR A 214 6.00 -23.48 7.65
CA TYR A 214 5.49 -22.83 6.44
C TYR A 214 6.59 -22.66 5.40
N PRO A 215 7.11 -23.76 4.81
CA PRO A 215 8.29 -23.72 3.93
C PRO A 215 8.09 -22.84 2.70
N GLU A 216 6.89 -22.83 2.11
CA GLU A 216 6.57 -21.99 0.95
C GLU A 216 6.61 -20.49 1.30
N PHE A 217 6.14 -20.12 2.48
CA PHE A 217 6.24 -18.74 2.97
C PHE A 217 7.68 -18.33 3.24
N VAL A 218 8.50 -19.24 3.77
CA VAL A 218 9.96 -19.02 3.95
C VAL A 218 10.62 -18.78 2.60
N ALA A 219 10.31 -19.60 1.59
CA ALA A 219 10.85 -19.44 0.24
C ALA A 219 10.44 -18.05 -0.36
N ALA A 220 9.19 -17.63 -0.18
CA ALA A 220 8.73 -16.30 -0.61
C ALA A 220 9.55 -15.17 0.08
N LEU A 221 9.82 -15.27 1.39
CA LEU A 221 10.63 -14.31 2.13
C LEU A 221 12.09 -14.25 1.62
N GLU A 222 12.67 -15.39 1.26
CA GLU A 222 14.04 -15.51 0.75
C GLU A 222 14.19 -14.85 -0.61
N HIS A 223 13.28 -15.12 -1.52
CA HIS A 223 13.31 -14.59 -2.90
C HIS A 223 12.67 -13.20 -3.06
N ARG A 224 12.11 -12.64 -1.99
CA ARG A 224 11.42 -11.35 -2.03
C ARG A 224 12.25 -10.24 -2.68
N HIS A 225 13.53 -10.17 -2.41
CA HIS A 225 14.41 -9.13 -2.95
C HIS A 225 14.66 -9.30 -4.45
N GLU A 226 14.74 -10.52 -4.95
CA GLU A 226 14.90 -10.83 -6.36
C GLU A 226 13.64 -10.44 -7.14
N VAL A 227 12.47 -10.87 -6.66
CA VAL A 227 11.17 -10.54 -7.26
C VAL A 227 10.97 -9.02 -7.30
N TYR A 228 11.26 -8.34 -6.17
CA TYR A 228 11.13 -6.88 -6.08
C TYR A 228 12.01 -6.16 -7.10
N ASN A 229 13.28 -6.53 -7.22
CA ASN A 229 14.22 -5.90 -8.14
C ASN A 229 13.82 -6.18 -9.61
N ALA A 230 13.42 -7.41 -9.92
CA ALA A 230 12.91 -7.75 -11.25
C ALA A 230 11.64 -6.94 -11.62
N THR A 231 10.76 -6.68 -10.64
CA THR A 231 9.61 -5.80 -10.85
C THR A 231 10.05 -4.36 -11.14
N LEU A 232 11.03 -3.81 -10.42
CA LEU A 232 11.55 -2.47 -10.72
C LEU A 232 12.16 -2.37 -12.11
N ASP A 233 12.89 -3.41 -12.56
CA ASP A 233 13.47 -3.45 -13.91
C ASP A 233 12.38 -3.50 -14.99
N ASP A 234 11.30 -4.27 -14.78
CA ASP A 234 10.15 -4.30 -15.70
C ASP A 234 9.45 -2.94 -15.76
N LEU A 235 9.22 -2.31 -14.60
CA LEU A 235 8.61 -0.98 -14.55
C LEU A 235 9.46 0.06 -15.26
N ALA A 236 10.78 0.07 -15.06
CA ALA A 236 11.67 1.00 -15.73
C ALA A 236 11.64 0.85 -17.25
N ARG A 237 11.58 -0.40 -17.75
CA ARG A 237 11.47 -0.70 -19.18
C ARG A 237 10.14 -0.21 -19.76
N ARG A 238 9.03 -0.46 -19.09
CA ARG A 238 7.68 -0.05 -19.52
C ARG A 238 7.48 1.46 -19.46
N GLU A 239 8.00 2.10 -18.42
CA GLU A 239 8.00 3.56 -18.29
C GLU A 239 8.77 4.22 -19.44
N ALA A 240 9.98 3.73 -19.75
CA ALA A 240 10.77 4.22 -20.87
C ALA A 240 10.07 4.02 -22.24
N ALA A 241 9.24 2.99 -22.37
CA ALA A 241 8.41 2.74 -23.56
C ALA A 241 7.11 3.59 -23.58
N GLY A 242 6.79 4.34 -22.53
CA GLY A 242 5.55 5.11 -22.40
C GLY A 242 4.30 4.25 -22.17
N GLU A 243 4.47 2.98 -21.80
CA GLU A 243 3.35 2.05 -21.56
C GLU A 243 2.65 2.32 -20.22
N ILE A 244 3.37 2.85 -19.24
CA ILE A 244 2.90 3.12 -17.89
C ILE A 244 3.38 4.48 -17.40
N PHE A 245 2.72 5.02 -16.38
CA PHE A 245 3.17 6.20 -15.65
C PHE A 245 3.63 5.81 -14.25
N VAL A 246 4.85 6.21 -13.86
CA VAL A 246 5.39 5.90 -12.53
C VAL A 246 5.63 7.18 -11.73
N VAL A 247 5.07 7.23 -10.52
CA VAL A 247 5.35 8.28 -9.53
C VAL A 247 6.22 7.66 -8.43
N ARG A 248 7.35 8.29 -8.16
CA ARG A 248 8.32 7.82 -7.16
C ARG A 248 8.96 8.98 -6.43
N PRO A 249 9.45 8.79 -5.19
CA PRO A 249 10.12 9.83 -4.45
C PRO A 249 11.32 10.43 -5.20
N SER A 250 11.35 11.76 -5.31
CA SER A 250 12.47 12.51 -5.89
C SER A 250 13.72 12.48 -5.02
N GLU A 251 13.55 12.14 -3.74
CA GLU A 251 14.61 11.99 -2.75
C GLU A 251 14.36 10.79 -1.82
N SER A 252 15.36 10.43 -1.02
CA SER A 252 15.23 9.30 -0.10
C SER A 252 14.22 9.58 1.03
N VAL A 253 13.22 8.71 1.15
CA VAL A 253 12.20 8.72 2.21
C VAL A 253 12.50 7.70 3.32
N LYS A 254 13.76 7.61 3.73
CA LYS A 254 14.18 6.72 4.82
C LYS A 254 13.47 7.11 6.11
N VAL A 255 12.81 6.14 6.73
CA VAL A 255 12.11 6.30 8.01
C VAL A 255 12.17 4.99 8.78
N PRO A 256 12.33 5.02 10.11
CA PRO A 256 12.25 3.82 10.94
C PRO A 256 10.88 3.14 10.78
N SER A 257 10.85 1.81 10.84
CA SER A 257 9.59 1.03 10.76
C SER A 257 8.60 1.40 11.87
N LEU A 258 9.09 1.89 13.00
CA LEU A 258 8.31 2.47 14.09
C LEU A 258 8.75 3.92 14.31
N CYS A 259 8.27 4.81 13.47
CA CYS A 259 8.49 6.25 13.62
C CYS A 259 7.51 6.82 14.65
N ARG A 260 8.01 7.60 15.62
CA ARG A 260 7.22 8.30 16.63
C ARG A 260 7.31 9.82 16.51
N GLU A 261 7.85 10.28 15.42
CA GLU A 261 8.13 11.68 15.12
C GLU A 261 7.08 12.19 14.12
N PRO A 262 6.05 12.93 14.57
CA PRO A 262 5.01 13.44 13.66
C PRO A 262 5.57 14.31 12.53
N ASP A 263 6.63 15.08 12.80
CA ASP A 263 7.26 15.96 11.83
C ASP A 263 7.99 15.18 10.73
N GLU A 264 8.54 13.99 11.03
CA GLU A 264 9.15 13.14 10.03
C GLU A 264 8.09 12.53 9.10
N LEU A 265 6.93 12.15 9.64
CA LEU A 265 5.80 11.70 8.83
C LEU A 265 5.29 12.82 7.91
N GLU A 266 5.19 14.03 8.45
CA GLU A 266 4.82 15.23 7.67
C GLU A 266 5.83 15.49 6.56
N ARG A 267 7.14 15.42 6.85
CA ARG A 267 8.19 15.62 5.85
C ARG A 267 8.02 14.67 4.66
N ILE A 268 7.81 13.38 4.93
CA ILE A 268 7.62 12.36 3.88
C ILE A 268 6.33 12.63 3.08
N TYR A 269 5.26 12.99 3.76
CA TYR A 269 3.99 13.36 3.14
C TYR A 269 4.15 14.56 2.20
N GLN A 270 4.87 15.60 2.64
CA GLN A 270 5.13 16.80 1.83
C GLN A 270 6.02 16.53 0.61
N ILE A 271 6.96 15.57 0.69
CA ILE A 271 7.69 15.09 -0.49
C ILE A 271 6.70 14.50 -1.51
N GLY A 272 5.77 13.65 -1.05
CA GLY A 272 4.74 13.07 -1.91
C GLY A 272 3.86 14.12 -2.58
N ARG A 273 3.42 15.13 -1.84
CA ARG A 273 2.64 16.23 -2.39
C ARG A 273 3.42 17.01 -3.46
N ARG A 274 4.64 17.42 -3.14
CA ARG A 274 5.51 18.17 -4.07
C ARG A 274 5.76 17.39 -5.36
N ASP A 275 6.07 16.09 -5.26
CA ASP A 275 6.36 15.27 -6.41
C ASP A 275 5.11 15.01 -7.26
N ALA A 276 3.94 14.86 -6.62
CA ALA A 276 2.66 14.74 -7.31
C ALA A 276 2.33 16.02 -8.11
N GLU A 277 2.45 17.20 -7.50
CA GLU A 277 2.26 18.48 -8.18
C GLU A 277 3.21 18.64 -9.37
N ALA A 278 4.49 18.30 -9.18
CA ALA A 278 5.49 18.40 -10.23
C ALA A 278 5.23 17.46 -11.42
N THR A 279 4.63 16.31 -11.17
CA THR A 279 4.35 15.29 -12.20
C THR A 279 2.93 15.40 -12.78
N LEU A 280 2.05 16.20 -12.21
CA LEU A 280 0.64 16.31 -12.59
C LEU A 280 0.43 16.64 -14.08
N PRO A 281 1.11 17.64 -14.69
CA PRO A 281 0.90 17.92 -16.12
C PRO A 281 1.28 16.74 -17.03
N ALA A 282 2.33 16.00 -16.67
CA ALA A 282 2.76 14.82 -17.42
C ALA A 282 1.78 13.66 -17.24
N LEU A 283 1.23 13.47 -16.03
CA LEU A 283 0.21 12.47 -15.75
C LEU A 283 -1.08 12.77 -16.54
N GLU A 284 -1.55 14.01 -16.55
CA GLU A 284 -2.73 14.42 -17.32
C GLU A 284 -2.52 14.17 -18.82
N ALA A 285 -1.35 14.51 -19.35
CA ALA A 285 -1.00 14.23 -20.74
C ALA A 285 -0.99 12.71 -21.03
N TYR A 286 -0.43 11.90 -20.14
CA TYR A 286 -0.44 10.43 -20.26
C TYR A 286 -1.87 9.86 -20.26
N LEU A 287 -2.76 10.39 -19.42
CA LEU A 287 -4.15 9.94 -19.33
C LEU A 287 -4.97 10.36 -20.55
N ALA A 288 -4.65 11.50 -21.16
CA ALA A 288 -5.34 12.03 -22.35
C ALA A 288 -4.89 11.36 -23.66
N GLY A 289 -3.60 11.03 -23.78
CA GLY A 289 -2.96 10.49 -24.99
C GLY A 289 -3.06 9.00 -25.13
#